data_912be284ba682e9518feb8f0def8cd01
#
_entry.id   912be284ba682e9518feb8f0def8cd01
#
_cell.length_a   1.000
_cell.length_b   1.000
_cell.length_c   1.000
_cell.angle_alpha   90.00
_cell.angle_beta   90.00
_cell.angle_gamma   90.00
#
_symmetry.space_group_name_H-M   'P 1'
#
loop_
_entity.id
_entity.type
_entity.pdbx_description
1 polymer ?
#
loop_
_entity_poly.entity_id
_entity_poly.type
_entity_poly.pdbx_seq_one_letter_code
_entity_poly.pdbx_strand_id
1 'polypeptide(L)'
;ANMAVMECDLLFSIGTRFNDRFTGDLNEFAPHAQIVHIDVDTASISRNVVVDVPVVADAGVALEKLLEWAEKKDTAKWQEQIHRWEKENPLAMRRDRGISPQMIMEHINAQFPHSIYVTDVGQHQMWATQYLELDEQSQLITSGGLGTMGFGFPAAIGAKIANPKKSVVCITGDGGFQMNIQEMATAVTQG
;
A
#
# COMPACT_ATOMS: atom_id res chain seq x y z
N ALA A 1 8.90 1.19 -8.44
CA ALA A 1 7.69 0.42 -8.84
C ALA A 1 7.17 0.85 -10.22
N ASN A 2 6.90 2.14 -10.48
CA ASN A 2 6.26 2.60 -11.74
C ASN A 2 7.06 2.17 -12.98
N MET A 3 8.38 2.36 -12.99
CA MET A 3 9.23 1.93 -14.11
C MET A 3 9.12 0.42 -14.38
N ALA A 4 9.03 -0.40 -13.34
CA ALA A 4 8.87 -1.84 -13.50
C ALA A 4 7.54 -2.21 -14.15
N VAL A 5 6.45 -1.50 -13.84
CA VAL A 5 5.14 -1.72 -14.49
C VAL A 5 5.16 -1.26 -15.95
N MET A 6 5.83 -0.13 -16.24
CA MET A 6 5.92 0.42 -17.59
C MET A 6 6.73 -0.46 -18.54
N GLU A 7 7.77 -1.14 -18.04
CA GLU A 7 8.75 -1.88 -18.85
C GLU A 7 8.60 -3.40 -18.78
N CYS A 8 7.61 -3.91 -17.99
CA CYS A 8 7.41 -5.35 -17.91
C CYS A 8 6.78 -5.91 -19.18
N ASP A 9 7.09 -7.16 -19.49
CA ASP A 9 6.49 -7.95 -20.56
C ASP A 9 5.29 -8.79 -20.07
N LEU A 10 5.23 -9.03 -18.76
CA LEU A 10 4.13 -9.72 -18.11
C LEU A 10 3.74 -9.00 -16.82
N LEU A 11 2.48 -8.58 -16.71
CA LEU A 11 1.88 -8.05 -15.50
C LEU A 11 0.93 -9.08 -14.89
N PHE A 12 1.38 -9.72 -13.81
CA PHE A 12 0.58 -10.69 -13.08
C PHE A 12 -0.11 -10.01 -11.90
N SER A 13 -1.43 -9.92 -11.95
CA SER A 13 -2.24 -9.14 -11.04
C SER A 13 -3.24 -10.01 -10.29
N ILE A 14 -3.33 -9.85 -8.98
CA ILE A 14 -4.24 -10.61 -8.10
C ILE A 14 -5.05 -9.63 -7.25
N GLY A 15 -6.38 -9.65 -7.37
CA GLY A 15 -7.30 -8.83 -6.59
C GLY A 15 -7.15 -7.33 -6.84
N THR A 16 -6.65 -6.92 -7.99
CA THR A 16 -6.36 -5.52 -8.33
C THR A 16 -7.52 -4.91 -9.08
N ARG A 17 -8.03 -3.77 -8.61
CA ARG A 17 -9.14 -3.08 -9.29
C ARG A 17 -8.71 -2.21 -10.48
N PHE A 18 -7.42 -2.04 -10.72
CA PHE A 18 -6.87 -1.16 -11.76
C PHE A 18 -7.53 0.22 -11.77
N ASN A 19 -7.62 0.84 -10.60
CA ASN A 19 -8.19 2.18 -10.47
C ASN A 19 -7.23 3.25 -11.00
N ASP A 20 -7.73 4.45 -11.24
CA ASP A 20 -7.01 5.60 -11.78
C ASP A 20 -5.77 6.01 -10.96
N ARG A 21 -5.81 5.78 -9.64
CA ARG A 21 -4.67 6.05 -8.73
C ARG A 21 -3.49 5.12 -8.97
N PHE A 22 -3.77 3.92 -9.47
CA PHE A 22 -2.77 2.91 -9.79
C PHE A 22 -2.33 2.99 -11.26
N THR A 23 -3.29 3.11 -12.18
CA THR A 23 -3.00 3.04 -13.61
C THR A 23 -2.50 4.37 -14.19
N GLY A 24 -2.97 5.50 -13.67
CA GLY A 24 -2.78 6.78 -14.35
C GLY A 24 -3.47 6.78 -15.73
N ASP A 25 -2.78 7.24 -16.76
CA ASP A 25 -3.28 7.19 -18.14
C ASP A 25 -3.30 5.73 -18.63
N LEU A 26 -4.50 5.24 -18.94
CA LEU A 26 -4.71 3.86 -19.38
C LEU A 26 -4.01 3.52 -20.70
N ASN A 27 -3.77 4.52 -21.57
CA ASN A 27 -3.09 4.30 -22.84
C ASN A 27 -1.59 4.08 -22.67
N GLU A 28 -1.05 4.54 -21.55
CA GLU A 28 0.37 4.43 -21.22
C GLU A 28 0.65 3.35 -20.15
N PHE A 29 -0.39 2.76 -19.58
CA PHE A 29 -0.26 1.76 -18.51
C PHE A 29 0.20 0.42 -19.05
N ALA A 30 1.38 -0.04 -18.62
CA ALA A 30 1.98 -1.34 -18.98
C ALA A 30 1.87 -1.65 -20.49
N PRO A 31 2.33 -0.75 -21.39
CA PRO A 31 2.00 -0.78 -22.82
C PRO A 31 2.57 -1.99 -23.56
N HIS A 32 3.53 -2.69 -22.95
CA HIS A 32 4.23 -3.84 -23.54
C HIS A 32 3.88 -5.16 -22.86
N ALA A 33 3.08 -5.11 -21.78
CA ALA A 33 2.80 -6.29 -20.97
C ALA A 33 1.61 -7.09 -21.48
N GLN A 34 1.72 -8.42 -21.42
CA GLN A 34 0.57 -9.28 -21.32
C GLN A 34 0.04 -9.21 -19.88
N ILE A 35 -1.28 -9.06 -19.72
CA ILE A 35 -1.90 -8.87 -18.41
C ILE A 35 -2.67 -10.13 -18.01
N VAL A 36 -2.20 -10.78 -16.96
CA VAL A 36 -2.92 -11.85 -16.26
C VAL A 36 -3.64 -11.25 -15.06
N HIS A 37 -4.92 -11.45 -14.94
CA HIS A 37 -5.71 -10.92 -13.83
C HIS A 37 -6.53 -12.01 -13.16
N ILE A 38 -6.21 -12.27 -11.89
CA ILE A 38 -6.97 -13.17 -11.02
C ILE A 38 -7.83 -12.31 -10.10
N ASP A 39 -9.14 -12.50 -10.17
CA ASP A 39 -10.08 -11.84 -9.28
C ASP A 39 -11.31 -12.75 -9.05
N VAL A 40 -11.88 -12.68 -7.87
CA VAL A 40 -13.11 -13.41 -7.53
C VAL A 40 -14.34 -12.73 -8.13
N ASP A 41 -14.27 -11.42 -8.35
CA ASP A 41 -15.36 -10.62 -8.91
C ASP A 41 -15.23 -10.52 -10.45
N THR A 42 -16.15 -11.17 -11.14
CA THR A 42 -16.22 -11.12 -12.62
C THR A 42 -16.37 -9.69 -13.15
N ALA A 43 -16.99 -8.78 -12.39
CA ALA A 43 -17.19 -7.40 -12.79
C ALA A 43 -15.89 -6.57 -12.72
N SER A 44 -14.88 -7.03 -12.01
CA SER A 44 -13.56 -6.40 -11.94
C SER A 44 -12.67 -6.74 -13.14
N ILE A 45 -12.90 -7.90 -13.76
CA ILE A 45 -12.10 -8.38 -14.89
C ILE A 45 -12.35 -7.51 -16.13
N SER A 46 -11.27 -7.00 -16.72
CA SER A 46 -11.29 -6.13 -17.91
C SER A 46 -12.15 -4.86 -17.78
N ARG A 47 -12.44 -4.44 -16.55
CA ARG A 47 -13.26 -3.25 -16.31
C ARG A 47 -12.58 -1.95 -16.74
N ASN A 48 -11.33 -1.77 -16.36
CA ASN A 48 -10.57 -0.54 -16.61
C ASN A 48 -9.38 -0.80 -17.55
N VAL A 49 -8.75 -1.95 -17.45
CA VAL A 49 -7.62 -2.37 -18.27
C VAL A 49 -8.00 -3.65 -19.00
N VAL A 50 -7.71 -3.74 -20.29
CA VAL A 50 -7.93 -4.95 -21.08
C VAL A 50 -7.01 -6.06 -20.57
N VAL A 51 -7.58 -7.21 -20.27
CA VAL A 51 -6.85 -8.35 -19.69
C VAL A 51 -6.69 -9.43 -20.75
N ASP A 52 -5.45 -9.91 -20.95
CA ASP A 52 -5.16 -10.96 -21.93
C ASP A 52 -5.57 -12.35 -21.39
N VAL A 53 -5.29 -12.59 -20.11
CA VAL A 53 -5.61 -13.86 -19.44
C VAL A 53 -6.45 -13.62 -18.19
N PRO A 54 -7.79 -13.67 -18.32
CA PRO A 54 -8.68 -13.54 -17.18
C PRO A 54 -8.80 -14.87 -16.40
N VAL A 55 -8.70 -14.79 -15.07
CA VAL A 55 -8.90 -15.94 -14.18
C VAL A 55 -9.90 -15.55 -13.09
N VAL A 56 -11.12 -16.07 -13.19
CA VAL A 56 -12.16 -15.85 -12.16
C VAL A 56 -12.06 -16.94 -11.12
N ALA A 57 -11.40 -16.64 -10.00
CA ALA A 57 -11.19 -17.61 -8.93
C ALA A 57 -10.82 -16.91 -7.62
N ASP A 58 -10.99 -17.61 -6.50
CA ASP A 58 -10.32 -17.25 -5.25
C ASP A 58 -8.79 -17.28 -5.45
N ALA A 59 -8.12 -16.28 -4.90
CA ALA A 59 -6.67 -16.09 -5.07
C ALA A 59 -5.86 -17.29 -4.53
N GLY A 60 -6.26 -17.84 -3.37
CA GLY A 60 -5.60 -19.01 -2.78
C GLY A 60 -5.70 -20.23 -3.66
N VAL A 61 -6.91 -20.52 -4.13
CA VAL A 61 -7.18 -21.67 -5.03
C VAL A 61 -6.42 -21.53 -6.35
N ALA A 62 -6.40 -20.32 -6.92
CA ALA A 62 -5.65 -20.07 -8.16
C ALA A 62 -4.15 -20.25 -7.98
N LEU A 63 -3.60 -19.73 -6.87
CA LEU A 63 -2.17 -19.84 -6.56
C LEU A 63 -1.76 -21.29 -6.28
N GLU A 64 -2.56 -22.06 -5.55
CA GLU A 64 -2.31 -23.50 -5.34
C GLU A 64 -2.20 -24.24 -6.67
N LYS A 65 -3.11 -23.97 -7.61
CA LYS A 65 -3.06 -24.57 -8.95
C LYS A 65 -1.86 -24.12 -9.77
N LEU A 66 -1.49 -22.84 -9.69
CA LEU A 66 -0.32 -22.30 -10.40
C LEU A 66 0.99 -22.92 -9.87
N LEU A 67 1.08 -23.19 -8.57
CA LEU A 67 2.27 -23.79 -7.97
C LEU A 67 2.55 -25.21 -8.48
N GLU A 68 1.53 -25.94 -8.94
CA GLU A 68 1.72 -27.26 -9.58
C GLU A 68 2.56 -27.19 -10.87
N TRP A 69 2.57 -26.03 -11.54
CA TRP A 69 3.22 -25.79 -12.83
C TRP A 69 4.36 -24.78 -12.76
N ALA A 70 4.50 -24.11 -11.61
CA ALA A 70 5.48 -23.06 -11.46
C ALA A 70 6.92 -23.63 -11.40
N GLU A 71 7.77 -23.10 -12.25
CA GLU A 71 9.20 -23.36 -12.21
C GLU A 71 9.97 -22.13 -11.78
N LYS A 72 11.03 -22.35 -11.00
CA LYS A 72 11.92 -21.26 -10.64
C LYS A 72 12.67 -20.76 -11.87
N LYS A 73 12.49 -19.50 -12.21
CA LYS A 73 13.21 -18.82 -13.30
C LYS A 73 14.32 -17.93 -12.75
N ASP A 74 15.34 -17.73 -13.58
CA ASP A 74 16.37 -16.73 -13.27
C ASP A 74 15.84 -15.33 -13.57
N THR A 75 15.67 -14.54 -12.53
CA THR A 75 15.19 -13.16 -12.58
C THR A 75 16.29 -12.14 -12.27
N ALA A 76 17.55 -12.56 -12.17
CA ALA A 76 18.65 -11.71 -11.72
C ALA A 76 18.76 -10.41 -12.53
N LYS A 77 18.71 -10.50 -13.86
CA LYS A 77 18.79 -9.31 -14.74
C LYS A 77 17.63 -8.33 -14.52
N TRP A 78 16.42 -8.85 -14.29
CA TRP A 78 15.26 -8.00 -14.02
C TRP A 78 15.38 -7.31 -12.66
N GLN A 79 15.80 -8.04 -11.62
CA GLN A 79 16.07 -7.48 -10.31
C GLN A 79 17.17 -6.41 -10.35
N GLU A 80 18.25 -6.66 -11.10
CA GLU A 80 19.33 -5.70 -11.30
C GLU A 80 18.83 -4.40 -11.98
N GLN A 81 17.94 -4.54 -12.97
CA GLN A 81 17.32 -3.40 -13.63
C GLN A 81 16.42 -2.60 -12.69
N ILE A 82 15.62 -3.27 -11.87
CA ILE A 82 14.77 -2.61 -10.85
C ILE A 82 15.65 -1.83 -9.85
N HIS A 83 16.69 -2.45 -9.31
CA HIS A 83 17.62 -1.79 -8.38
C HIS A 83 18.34 -0.59 -9.03
N ARG A 84 18.64 -0.66 -10.32
CA ARG A 84 19.20 0.48 -11.06
C ARG A 84 18.23 1.64 -11.10
N TRP A 85 16.97 1.41 -11.46
CA TRP A 85 15.93 2.44 -11.48
C TRP A 85 15.68 3.06 -10.11
N GLU A 86 15.67 2.26 -9.06
CA GLU A 86 15.53 2.74 -7.67
C GLU A 86 16.68 3.68 -7.29
N LYS A 87 17.90 3.33 -7.70
CA LYS A 87 19.09 4.15 -7.43
C LYS A 87 19.13 5.45 -8.26
N GLU A 88 18.70 5.39 -9.51
CA GLU A 88 18.66 6.53 -10.42
C GLU A 88 17.50 7.49 -10.09
N ASN A 89 16.40 6.97 -9.57
CA ASN A 89 15.19 7.72 -9.28
C ASN A 89 14.74 7.50 -7.81
N PRO A 90 15.53 7.92 -6.83
CA PRO A 90 15.19 7.73 -5.43
C PRO A 90 13.93 8.54 -5.08
N LEU A 91 13.02 7.93 -4.34
CA LEU A 91 11.83 8.58 -3.82
C LEU A 91 12.24 9.44 -2.60
N ALA A 92 12.91 10.57 -2.86
CA ALA A 92 13.45 11.43 -1.83
C ALA A 92 12.86 12.84 -1.91
N MET A 93 12.40 13.36 -0.79
CA MET A 93 11.97 14.75 -0.66
C MET A 93 13.15 15.67 -0.37
N ARG A 94 13.03 16.92 -0.80
CA ARG A 94 14.03 17.96 -0.50
C ARG A 94 14.05 18.25 1.00
N ARG A 95 15.25 18.30 1.56
CA ARG A 95 15.48 18.56 3.00
C ARG A 95 15.88 20.02 3.30
N ASP A 96 16.06 20.83 2.27
CA ASP A 96 16.51 22.22 2.35
C ASP A 96 15.39 23.24 2.62
N ARG A 97 14.13 22.81 2.65
CA ARG A 97 12.94 23.66 2.79
C ARG A 97 12.17 23.47 4.10
N GLY A 98 12.86 23.04 5.17
CA GLY A 98 12.25 22.75 6.45
C GLY A 98 11.86 21.29 6.65
N ILE A 99 10.92 21.02 7.56
CA ILE A 99 10.50 19.66 7.90
C ILE A 99 9.67 19.09 6.75
N SER A 100 10.16 18.03 6.12
CA SER A 100 9.41 17.29 5.09
C SER A 100 8.61 16.14 5.70
N PRO A 101 7.52 15.68 5.03
CA PRO A 101 6.80 14.48 5.45
C PRO A 101 7.70 13.24 5.57
N GLN A 102 8.65 13.07 4.67
CA GLN A 102 9.64 12.00 4.75
C GLN A 102 10.41 12.03 6.08
N MET A 103 10.90 13.20 6.49
CA MET A 103 11.63 13.35 7.76
C MET A 103 10.75 12.99 8.96
N ILE A 104 9.46 13.29 8.90
CA ILE A 104 8.49 12.93 9.96
C ILE A 104 8.36 11.40 10.02
N MET A 105 8.19 10.72 8.88
CA MET A 105 8.05 9.26 8.85
C MET A 105 9.32 8.54 9.28
N GLU A 106 10.48 9.02 8.86
CA GLU A 106 11.79 8.53 9.33
C GLU A 106 11.95 8.68 10.84
N HIS A 107 11.51 9.80 11.40
CA HIS A 107 11.54 10.03 12.84
C HIS A 107 10.57 9.10 13.58
N ILE A 108 9.37 8.88 13.04
CA ILE A 108 8.39 7.94 13.60
C ILE A 108 8.99 6.53 13.61
N ASN A 109 9.60 6.07 12.51
CA ASN A 109 10.27 4.77 12.46
C ASN A 109 11.35 4.62 13.54
N ALA A 110 12.16 5.66 13.72
CA ALA A 110 13.26 5.64 14.70
C ALA A 110 12.76 5.63 16.16
N GLN A 111 11.66 6.34 16.44
CA GLN A 111 11.13 6.45 17.81
C GLN A 111 10.18 5.31 18.19
N PHE A 112 9.47 4.76 17.22
CA PHE A 112 8.44 3.75 17.43
C PHE A 112 8.60 2.55 16.49
N PRO A 113 9.76 1.86 16.50
CA PRO A 113 9.96 0.66 15.68
C PRO A 113 8.96 -0.44 16.08
N HIS A 114 8.68 -1.35 15.15
CA HIS A 114 7.83 -2.54 15.37
C HIS A 114 6.40 -2.23 15.86
N SER A 115 5.91 -1.03 15.57
CA SER A 115 4.60 -0.55 16.01
C SER A 115 3.47 -0.94 15.07
N ILE A 116 2.25 -0.72 15.54
CA ILE A 116 1.07 -0.68 14.69
C ILE A 116 0.89 0.77 14.24
N TYR A 117 1.03 1.01 12.96
CA TYR A 117 0.80 2.31 12.34
C TYR A 117 -0.62 2.35 11.80
N VAL A 118 -1.39 3.36 12.18
CA VAL A 118 -2.76 3.54 11.70
C VAL A 118 -2.83 4.86 10.98
N THR A 119 -3.29 4.86 9.72
CA THR A 119 -3.45 6.10 8.97
C THR A 119 -4.91 6.47 8.80
N ASP A 120 -5.19 7.76 8.86
CA ASP A 120 -6.39 8.33 8.25
C ASP A 120 -6.17 8.52 6.74
N VAL A 121 -7.09 9.15 6.04
CA VAL A 121 -7.07 9.32 4.58
C VAL A 121 -6.67 10.71 4.18
N GLY A 122 -5.69 10.80 3.27
CA GLY A 122 -5.15 12.04 2.74
C GLY A 122 -3.69 11.91 2.31
N GLN A 123 -3.01 13.03 2.11
CA GLN A 123 -1.59 13.06 1.73
C GLN A 123 -0.70 12.32 2.74
N HIS A 124 -0.98 12.46 4.02
CA HIS A 124 -0.27 11.74 5.09
C HIS A 124 -0.36 10.22 4.96
N GLN A 125 -1.48 9.67 4.46
CA GLN A 125 -1.61 8.25 4.14
C GLN A 125 -0.62 7.83 3.05
N MET A 126 -0.51 8.63 1.98
CA MET A 126 0.43 8.38 0.89
C MET A 126 1.87 8.46 1.39
N TRP A 127 2.22 9.46 2.19
CA TRP A 127 3.56 9.59 2.77
C TRP A 127 3.89 8.44 3.74
N ALA A 128 2.93 8.01 4.54
CA ALA A 128 3.11 6.86 5.42
C ALA A 128 3.43 5.60 4.63
N THR A 129 2.68 5.30 3.57
CA THR A 129 2.93 4.13 2.73
C THR A 129 4.23 4.21 1.91
N GLN A 130 4.76 5.41 1.68
CA GLN A 130 6.00 5.62 0.92
C GLN A 130 7.25 5.58 1.79
N TYR A 131 7.18 6.05 3.03
CA TYR A 131 8.37 6.32 3.85
C TYR A 131 8.40 5.59 5.18
N LEU A 132 7.32 4.92 5.61
CA LEU A 132 7.39 4.02 6.75
C LEU A 132 8.10 2.72 6.36
N GLU A 133 9.06 2.32 7.18
CA GLU A 133 9.72 1.03 7.06
C GLU A 133 8.93 0.01 7.89
N LEU A 134 8.29 -0.92 7.21
CA LEU A 134 7.50 -1.97 7.84
C LEU A 134 8.31 -3.27 7.81
N ASP A 135 8.46 -3.88 8.96
CA ASP A 135 9.07 -5.20 9.13
C ASP A 135 8.02 -6.27 9.50
N GLU A 136 8.47 -7.47 9.75
CA GLU A 136 7.60 -8.61 10.13
C GLU A 136 6.83 -8.38 11.44
N GLN A 137 7.31 -7.48 12.29
CA GLN A 137 6.70 -7.15 13.58
C GLN A 137 5.78 -5.93 13.51
N SER A 138 5.86 -5.16 12.44
CA SER A 138 5.05 -3.96 12.20
C SER A 138 3.74 -4.30 11.51
N GLN A 139 2.74 -3.44 11.69
CA GLN A 139 1.46 -3.52 10.98
C GLN A 139 1.04 -2.14 10.49
N LEU A 140 0.46 -2.07 9.30
CA LEU A 140 -0.18 -0.87 8.78
C LEU A 140 -1.68 -1.11 8.66
N ILE A 141 -2.47 -0.29 9.36
CA ILE A 141 -3.93 -0.29 9.31
C ILE A 141 -4.38 0.98 8.59
N THR A 142 -5.12 0.84 7.51
CA THR A 142 -5.54 1.98 6.69
C THR A 142 -6.84 1.69 5.97
N SER A 143 -7.64 2.73 5.73
CA SER A 143 -8.83 2.64 4.86
C SER A 143 -8.42 2.72 3.38
N GLY A 144 -7.70 1.69 2.89
CA GLY A 144 -7.15 1.67 1.53
C GLY A 144 -8.19 1.38 0.45
N GLY A 145 -9.32 0.78 0.79
CA GLY A 145 -10.39 0.44 -0.14
C GLY A 145 -11.37 1.59 -0.40
N LEU A 146 -12.06 2.03 0.65
CA LEU A 146 -13.06 3.10 0.55
C LEU A 146 -12.49 4.50 0.74
N GLY A 147 -11.33 4.63 1.36
CA GLY A 147 -10.71 5.93 1.61
C GLY A 147 -11.54 6.80 2.56
N THR A 148 -11.99 6.23 3.66
CA THR A 148 -12.89 6.89 4.60
C THR A 148 -12.12 7.82 5.53
N MET A 149 -12.30 9.12 5.40
CA MET A 149 -11.80 10.11 6.36
C MET A 149 -12.47 9.93 7.73
N GLY A 150 -11.71 10.12 8.82
CA GLY A 150 -12.17 9.88 10.17
C GLY A 150 -11.99 8.43 10.65
N PHE A 151 -11.49 7.54 9.80
CA PHE A 151 -11.20 6.14 10.15
C PHE A 151 -10.02 6.02 11.13
N GLY A 152 -8.97 6.83 10.94
CA GLY A 152 -7.67 6.59 11.56
C GLY A 152 -7.69 6.61 13.09
N PHE A 153 -8.27 7.63 13.70
CA PHE A 153 -8.21 7.79 15.14
C PHE A 153 -9.03 6.71 15.90
N PRO A 154 -10.30 6.42 15.56
CA PRO A 154 -11.04 5.30 16.17
C PRO A 154 -10.36 3.94 15.96
N ALA A 155 -9.81 3.71 14.76
CA ALA A 155 -9.10 2.48 14.45
C ALA A 155 -7.82 2.33 15.28
N ALA A 156 -7.11 3.42 15.56
CA ALA A 156 -5.93 3.41 16.43
C ALA A 156 -6.29 3.04 17.88
N ILE A 157 -7.40 3.56 18.40
CA ILE A 157 -7.92 3.19 19.72
C ILE A 157 -8.24 1.68 19.74
N GLY A 158 -8.98 1.20 18.75
CA GLY A 158 -9.29 -0.23 18.63
C GLY A 158 -8.06 -1.11 18.54
N ALA A 159 -7.07 -0.70 17.74
CA ALA A 159 -5.79 -1.40 17.61
C ALA A 159 -5.02 -1.48 18.93
N LYS A 160 -5.04 -0.39 19.73
CA LYS A 160 -4.43 -0.35 21.06
C LYS A 160 -5.12 -1.25 22.06
N ILE A 161 -6.45 -1.26 22.08
CA ILE A 161 -7.25 -2.14 22.95
C ILE A 161 -6.95 -3.61 22.60
N ALA A 162 -6.91 -3.94 21.32
CA ALA A 162 -6.62 -5.31 20.86
C ALA A 162 -5.15 -5.73 21.11
N ASN A 163 -4.23 -4.80 21.17
CA ASN A 163 -2.79 -5.03 21.33
C ASN A 163 -2.20 -4.15 22.44
N PRO A 164 -2.56 -4.35 23.71
CA PRO A 164 -2.21 -3.43 24.79
C PRO A 164 -0.69 -3.29 25.04
N LYS A 165 0.10 -4.28 24.61
CA LYS A 165 1.56 -4.27 24.78
C LYS A 165 2.31 -3.60 23.62
N LYS A 166 1.67 -3.43 22.47
CA LYS A 166 2.30 -2.78 21.31
C LYS A 166 2.11 -1.26 21.35
N SER A 167 3.08 -0.54 20.83
CA SER A 167 2.91 0.87 20.50
C SER A 167 1.97 1.00 19.30
N VAL A 168 1.07 1.96 19.36
CA VAL A 168 0.17 2.30 18.25
C VAL A 168 0.40 3.78 17.91
N VAL A 169 0.72 4.04 16.66
CA VAL A 169 0.95 5.40 16.14
C VAL A 169 -0.15 5.74 15.16
N CYS A 170 -0.93 6.76 15.48
CA CYS A 170 -1.97 7.28 14.58
C CYS A 170 -1.40 8.44 13.75
N ILE A 171 -1.44 8.31 12.44
CA ILE A 171 -1.01 9.32 11.47
C ILE A 171 -2.27 9.86 10.79
N THR A 172 -2.68 11.05 11.17
CA THR A 172 -3.92 11.67 10.71
C THR A 172 -3.71 13.09 10.24
N GLY A 173 -4.54 13.55 9.33
CA GLY A 173 -4.66 14.96 8.97
C GLY A 173 -5.66 15.67 9.89
N ASP A 174 -5.64 16.99 9.84
CA ASP A 174 -6.52 17.87 10.61
C ASP A 174 -8.01 17.56 10.37
N GLY A 175 -8.42 17.43 9.11
CA GLY A 175 -9.82 17.15 8.76
C GLY A 175 -10.28 15.77 9.23
N GLY A 176 -9.47 14.72 9.01
CA GLY A 176 -9.81 13.37 9.45
C GLY A 176 -9.88 13.27 10.98
N PHE A 177 -8.97 13.91 11.70
CA PHE A 177 -9.00 13.94 13.16
C PHE A 177 -10.25 14.66 13.70
N GLN A 178 -10.63 15.79 13.08
CA GLN A 178 -11.82 16.54 13.51
C GLN A 178 -13.12 15.77 13.35
N MET A 179 -13.21 14.88 12.35
CA MET A 179 -14.44 14.10 12.11
C MET A 179 -14.82 13.19 13.27
N ASN A 180 -13.85 12.72 14.02
CA ASN A 180 -14.07 11.83 15.17
C ASN A 180 -13.30 12.29 16.43
N ILE A 181 -13.14 13.60 16.61
CA ILE A 181 -12.42 14.19 17.74
C ILE A 181 -13.03 13.81 19.10
N GLN A 182 -14.33 13.54 19.15
CA GLN A 182 -15.03 13.09 20.36
C GLN A 182 -14.49 11.76 20.89
N GLU A 183 -13.86 10.95 20.06
CA GLU A 183 -13.23 9.69 20.47
C GLU A 183 -12.01 9.88 21.38
N MET A 184 -11.55 11.12 21.56
CA MET A 184 -10.59 11.45 22.62
C MET A 184 -11.12 11.05 24.00
N ALA A 185 -12.44 11.20 24.24
CA ALA A 185 -13.07 10.75 25.47
C ALA A 185 -12.98 9.21 25.61
N THR A 186 -13.21 8.48 24.53
CA THR A 186 -13.04 7.02 24.50
C THR A 186 -11.60 6.63 24.81
N ALA A 187 -10.62 7.29 24.19
CA ALA A 187 -9.20 7.03 24.43
C ALA A 187 -8.83 7.22 25.91
N VAL A 188 -9.27 8.34 26.52
CA VAL A 188 -9.03 8.62 27.94
C VAL A 188 -9.71 7.61 28.88
N THR A 189 -10.92 7.18 28.53
CA THR A 189 -11.68 6.22 29.35
C THR A 189 -11.08 4.81 29.32
N GLN A 190 -10.44 4.46 28.21
CA GLN A 190 -9.82 3.14 28.04
C GLN A 190 -8.36 3.07 28.54
N GLY A 191 -7.71 4.18 28.86
CA GLY A 191 -6.31 4.29 29.33
C GLY A 191 -5.36 4.33 28.18
#